data_1368fb302b1a0107b21811d81ff77adc
#
_entry.id   1368fb302b1a0107b21811d81ff77adc
#
_cell.length_a   1.000
_cell.length_b   1.000
_cell.length_c   1.000
_cell.angle_alpha   90.00
_cell.angle_beta   90.00
_cell.angle_gamma   90.00
#
_symmetry.space_group_name_H-M   'P 1'
#
loop_
_entity.id
_entity.type
_entity.pdbx_description
1 polymer ?
#
loop_
_entity_poly.entity_id
_entity_poly.type
_entity_poly.pdbx_seq_one_letter_code
_entity_poly.pdbx_strand_id
1 'polypeptide(L)' 'MENKTEWTTEELMEEFEVEGFQAPFVVVTRKSDGVRGSLQFTHSPRLYFNWMEDK' A
#
# COMPACT_ATOMS: atom_id res chain seq x y z
N MET A 1 17.81 9.98 5.40
CA MET A 1 16.95 9.13 4.58
C MET A 1 15.56 9.08 5.17
N GLU A 2 14.56 9.29 4.38
CA GLU A 2 13.20 9.35 4.86
C GLU A 2 12.49 8.02 4.70
N ASN A 3 11.73 7.67 5.72
CA ASN A 3 10.84 6.53 5.63
C ASN A 3 9.49 7.02 5.13
N LYS A 4 9.05 6.48 4.01
CA LYS A 4 7.78 6.86 3.45
C LYS A 4 6.68 6.14 4.20
N THR A 5 5.74 6.89 4.71
CA THR A 5 4.65 6.33 5.52
C THR A 5 3.30 6.42 4.86
N GLU A 6 3.22 7.17 3.77
CA GLU A 6 1.97 7.35 3.04
C GLU A 6 2.23 7.32 1.54
N TRP A 7 1.23 6.86 0.81
CA TRP A 7 1.31 6.79 -0.65
C TRP A 7 0.02 7.34 -1.23
N THR A 8 0.15 8.10 -2.32
CA THR A 8 -1.01 8.44 -3.13
C THR A 8 -1.34 7.24 -4.01
N THR A 9 -2.49 7.31 -4.70
CA THR A 9 -2.86 6.23 -5.61
C THR A 9 -1.80 6.01 -6.67
N GLU A 10 -1.28 7.10 -7.24
CA GLU A 10 -0.24 6.98 -8.26
C GLU A 10 1.02 6.35 -7.72
N GLU A 11 1.43 6.77 -6.53
CA GLU A 11 2.62 6.22 -5.91
C GLU A 11 2.43 4.75 -5.55
N LEU A 12 1.24 4.41 -5.09
CA LEU A 12 0.93 3.02 -4.78
C LEU A 12 1.09 2.15 -6.01
N MET A 13 0.55 2.59 -7.13
CA MET A 13 0.60 1.80 -8.35
C MET A 13 2.00 1.66 -8.90
N GLU A 14 2.87 2.64 -8.60
CA GLU A 14 4.26 2.55 -9.03
C GLU A 14 5.08 1.57 -8.20
N GLU A 15 4.80 1.51 -6.90
CA GLU A 15 5.62 0.72 -5.99
C GLU A 15 5.01 -0.62 -5.63
N PHE A 16 3.71 -0.76 -5.78
CA PHE A 16 2.99 -1.96 -5.38
C PHE A 16 2.09 -2.45 -6.50
N GLU A 17 1.81 -3.73 -6.45
CA GLU A 17 0.79 -4.33 -7.29
C GLU A 17 -0.40 -4.65 -6.39
N VAL A 18 -1.57 -4.12 -6.73
CA VAL A 18 -2.78 -4.32 -5.93
C VAL A 18 -3.35 -5.69 -6.22
N GLU A 19 -3.53 -6.48 -5.16
CA GLU A 19 -4.09 -7.82 -5.29
C GLU A 19 -5.58 -7.84 -5.01
N GLY A 20 -6.04 -7.03 -4.05
CA GLY A 20 -7.45 -6.99 -3.73
C GLY A 20 -7.73 -5.97 -2.65
N PHE A 21 -9.01 -5.70 -2.45
CA PHE A 21 -9.44 -4.76 -1.43
C PHE A 21 -10.28 -5.49 -0.39
N GLN A 22 -9.98 -5.21 0.86
CA GLN A 22 -10.78 -5.65 2.00
C GLN A 22 -10.88 -4.46 2.94
N ALA A 23 -11.80 -3.55 2.66
CA ALA A 23 -11.89 -2.31 3.42
C ALA A 23 -11.84 -2.61 4.91
N PRO A 24 -11.11 -1.81 5.68
CA PRO A 24 -10.36 -0.62 5.30
C PRO A 24 -8.96 -0.92 4.78
N PHE A 25 -8.70 -2.16 4.34
CA PHE A 25 -7.37 -2.60 3.93
C PHE A 25 -7.32 -2.87 2.44
N VAL A 26 -6.14 -2.74 1.88
CA VAL A 26 -5.86 -3.17 0.53
C VAL A 26 -4.66 -4.12 0.59
N VAL A 27 -4.78 -5.24 -0.09
CA VAL A 27 -3.71 -6.23 -0.13
C VAL A 27 -2.86 -5.96 -1.37
N VAL A 28 -1.57 -5.82 -1.15
CA VAL A 28 -0.64 -5.44 -2.22
C VAL A 28 0.62 -6.27 -2.15
N THR A 29 1.36 -6.29 -3.26
CA THR A 29 2.68 -6.89 -3.33
C THR A 29 3.66 -5.80 -3.71
N ARG A 30 4.73 -5.64 -2.95
CA ARG A 30 5.75 -4.63 -3.25
C ARG A 30 6.58 -5.10 -4.42
N LYS A 31 6.65 -4.26 -5.45
CA LYS A 31 7.29 -4.66 -6.70
C LYS A 31 8.79 -4.82 -6.57
N SER A 32 9.41 -4.03 -5.70
CA SER A 32 10.87 -4.02 -5.61
C SER A 32 11.44 -5.35 -5.14
N ASP A 33 10.71 -6.07 -4.29
CA ASP A 33 11.22 -7.32 -3.72
C ASP A 33 10.17 -8.42 -3.66
N GLY A 34 8.96 -8.17 -4.16
CA GLY A 34 7.92 -9.18 -4.18
C GLY A 34 7.31 -9.49 -2.83
N VAL A 35 7.52 -8.64 -1.86
CA VAL A 35 6.97 -8.86 -0.53
C VAL A 35 5.50 -8.49 -0.52
N ARG A 36 4.67 -9.40 -0.01
CA ARG A 36 3.25 -9.18 0.08
C ARG A 36 2.90 -8.57 1.43
N GLY A 37 1.92 -7.69 1.42
CA GLY A 37 1.48 -7.07 2.64
C GLY A 37 0.18 -6.33 2.43
N SER A 38 -0.14 -5.47 3.38
CA SER A 38 -1.37 -4.71 3.30
C SER A 38 -1.14 -3.28 3.73
N LEU A 39 -2.03 -2.41 3.28
CA LEU A 39 -2.05 -1.01 3.65
C LEU A 39 -3.47 -0.66 4.01
N GLN A 40 -3.61 0.34 4.89
CA GLN A 40 -4.92 0.93 5.13
C GLN A 40 -5.11 2.09 4.16
N PHE A 41 -6.35 2.41 3.86
CA PHE A 41 -6.60 3.53 2.96
C PHE A 41 -7.77 4.36 3.45
N THR A 42 -7.77 5.63 3.01
CA THR A 42 -8.83 6.57 3.29
C THR A 42 -9.46 7.02 1.99
N HIS A 43 -10.55 7.79 2.09
CA HIS A 43 -11.29 8.15 0.89
C HIS A 43 -11.12 9.62 0.47
N SER A 44 -11.06 10.53 1.39
CA SER A 44 -11.05 11.95 1.03
C SER A 44 -10.03 12.70 1.86
N PRO A 45 -8.81 12.83 1.38
CA PRO A 45 -8.27 12.31 0.12
C PRO A 45 -7.96 10.82 0.20
N ARG A 46 -7.79 10.20 -0.95
CA ARG A 46 -7.40 8.80 -0.97
C ARG A 46 -5.92 8.69 -0.72
N LEU A 47 -5.58 8.12 0.43
CA LEU A 47 -4.19 7.89 0.81
C LEU A 47 -4.06 6.47 1.33
N TYR A 48 -2.88 5.90 1.12
CA TYR A 48 -2.56 4.56 1.60
C TYR A 48 -1.45 4.69 2.63
N PHE A 49 -1.60 3.99 3.73
CA PHE A 49 -0.66 4.15 4.84
C PHE A 49 -0.63 2.88 5.67
N ASN A 50 0.26 2.87 6.65
CA ASN A 50 0.34 1.78 7.62
C ASN A 50 0.68 0.46 6.96
N TRP A 51 1.78 0.45 6.21
CA TRP A 51 2.27 -0.75 5.55
C TRP A 51 2.53 -1.85 6.58
N MET A 52 1.93 -3.00 6.35
CA MET A 52 2.13 -4.17 7.20
C MET A 52 2.52 -5.34 6.32
N GLU A 53 3.71 -5.83 6.55
CA GLU A 53 4.22 -6.95 5.81
C GLU A 53 3.51 -8.23 6.23
N ASP A 54 3.07 -9.01 5.26
CA ASP A 54 2.39 -10.26 5.51
C ASP A 54 3.43 -11.35 5.70
N LYS A 55 3.38 -12.00 6.83
CA LYS A 55 4.35 -13.06 7.12
C LYS A 55 3.75 -14.43 7.02
#